data_fbd215760ebafba66fc02f80de6cd725
#
_entry.id   fbd215760ebafba66fc02f80de6cd725
#
_cell.length_a   1.000
_cell.length_b   1.000
_cell.length_c   1.000
_cell.angle_alpha   90.00
_cell.angle_beta   90.00
_cell.angle_gamma   90.00
#
_symmetry.space_group_name_H-M   'P 1'
#
loop_
_entity.id
_entity.type
_entity.pdbx_description
1 polymer ?
#
loop_
_entity_poly.entity_id
_entity_poly.type
_entity_poly.pdbx_seq_one_letter_code
_entity_poly.pdbx_strand_id
1 'polypeptide(L)'
;MEDHENVIEVLGKIPWFQALSPEHLQKMTEMAHLRQVKAGEILFREGGKEDYVYIVIEGRVGLDIFIPHRGKVRIYTAEPLDVFGWSSVTPSSHQRTAGAAAVIDGVVVGIDSAKLRDTCEADHDFGYIVMRRLLNIVSSRLLVSRLQLIDMFESPEA
;
A
#
# COMPACT_ATOMS: atom_id res chain seq x y z
N MET A 1 0.45 1.07 -25.11
CA MET A 1 1.91 0.79 -25.25
C MET A 1 2.73 1.73 -24.38
N GLU A 2 2.60 3.02 -24.51
CA GLU A 2 3.32 4.01 -23.67
C GLU A 2 3.08 3.84 -22.16
N ASP A 3 1.85 3.51 -21.74
CA ASP A 3 1.54 3.32 -20.32
C ASP A 3 2.23 2.10 -19.70
N HIS A 4 2.37 0.99 -20.44
CA HIS A 4 3.06 -0.20 -19.94
C HIS A 4 4.58 -0.01 -19.85
N GLU A 5 5.21 0.64 -20.83
CA GLU A 5 6.64 0.95 -20.80
C GLU A 5 6.96 1.87 -19.61
N ASN A 6 6.09 2.82 -19.34
CA ASN A 6 6.24 3.72 -18.19
C ASN A 6 6.08 3.00 -16.85
N VAL A 7 5.15 2.04 -16.74
CA VAL A 7 4.98 1.21 -15.53
C VAL A 7 6.20 0.34 -15.28
N ILE A 8 6.76 -0.34 -16.32
CA ILE A 8 7.96 -1.17 -16.19
C ILE A 8 9.15 -0.34 -15.67
N GLU A 9 9.36 0.84 -16.24
CA GLU A 9 10.44 1.73 -15.83
C GLU A 9 10.29 2.16 -14.37
N VAL A 10 9.08 2.54 -13.97
CA VAL A 10 8.78 2.96 -12.60
C VAL A 10 8.96 1.80 -11.62
N LEU A 11 8.42 0.63 -11.92
CA LEU A 11 8.56 -0.55 -11.05
C LEU A 11 10.01 -1.00 -10.92
N GLY A 12 10.79 -0.94 -12.00
CA GLY A 12 12.21 -1.30 -11.99
C GLY A 12 13.08 -0.42 -11.10
N LYS A 13 12.64 0.81 -10.80
CA LYS A 13 13.34 1.74 -9.89
C LYS A 13 12.98 1.52 -8.43
N ILE A 14 11.92 0.77 -8.14
CA ILE A 14 11.49 0.50 -6.77
C ILE A 14 12.36 -0.61 -6.18
N PRO A 15 13.09 -0.39 -5.07
CA PRO A 15 13.95 -1.40 -4.47
C PRO A 15 13.23 -2.71 -4.15
N TRP A 16 11.96 -2.62 -3.85
CA TRP A 16 11.08 -3.75 -3.55
C TRP A 16 10.98 -4.75 -4.72
N PHE A 17 11.01 -4.26 -5.97
CA PHE A 17 10.91 -5.08 -7.17
C PHE A 17 12.26 -5.52 -7.75
N GLN A 18 13.35 -4.94 -7.31
CA GLN A 18 14.70 -5.30 -7.81
C GLN A 18 15.09 -6.76 -7.52
N ALA A 19 14.47 -7.38 -6.52
CA ALA A 19 14.67 -8.80 -6.20
C ALA A 19 13.85 -9.76 -7.10
N LEU A 20 12.95 -9.23 -7.92
CA LEU A 20 12.16 -10.03 -8.84
C LEU A 20 12.98 -10.41 -10.07
N SER A 21 12.79 -11.64 -10.56
CA SER A 21 13.30 -12.03 -11.87
C SER A 21 12.62 -11.21 -12.98
N PRO A 22 13.19 -11.12 -14.19
CA PRO A 22 12.53 -10.43 -15.31
C PRO A 22 11.13 -10.97 -15.60
N GLU A 23 10.93 -12.29 -15.48
CA GLU A 23 9.60 -12.92 -15.64
C GLU A 23 8.62 -12.48 -14.56
N HIS A 24 9.05 -12.45 -13.29
CA HIS A 24 8.21 -12.01 -12.18
C HIS A 24 7.89 -10.52 -12.25
N LEU A 25 8.85 -9.70 -12.70
CA LEU A 25 8.63 -8.27 -12.92
C LEU A 25 7.61 -8.04 -14.04
N GLN A 26 7.66 -8.83 -15.11
CA GLN A 26 6.66 -8.81 -16.18
C GLN A 26 5.26 -9.12 -15.65
N LYS A 27 5.10 -10.19 -14.86
CA LYS A 27 3.83 -10.55 -14.21
C LYS A 27 3.30 -9.41 -13.35
N MET A 28 4.17 -8.78 -12.56
CA MET A 28 3.79 -7.63 -11.73
C MET A 28 3.31 -6.44 -12.57
N THR A 29 3.99 -6.15 -13.67
CA THR A 29 3.63 -5.05 -14.57
C THR A 29 2.25 -5.25 -15.21
N GLU A 30 1.90 -6.47 -15.55
CA GLU A 30 0.59 -6.79 -16.17
C GLU A 30 -0.61 -6.54 -15.24
N MET A 31 -0.39 -6.50 -13.93
CA MET A 31 -1.43 -6.22 -12.94
C MET A 31 -1.31 -4.84 -12.28
N ALA A 32 -0.35 -4.02 -12.71
CA ALA A 32 -0.07 -2.70 -12.16
C ALA A 32 -0.49 -1.59 -13.12
N HIS A 33 -0.85 -0.44 -12.56
CA HIS A 33 -1.11 0.79 -13.31
C HIS A 33 -0.64 2.01 -12.52
N LEU A 34 -0.25 3.06 -13.26
CA LEU A 34 0.05 4.36 -12.68
C LEU A 34 -1.24 5.17 -12.54
N ARG A 35 -1.37 5.88 -11.43
CA ARG A 35 -2.48 6.78 -11.18
C ARG A 35 -1.96 8.11 -10.63
N GLN A 36 -2.28 9.20 -11.31
CA GLN A 36 -2.11 10.55 -10.76
C GLN A 36 -3.21 10.80 -9.75
N VAL A 37 -2.84 11.43 -8.65
CA VAL A 37 -3.77 11.81 -7.58
C VAL A 37 -3.61 13.27 -7.23
N LYS A 38 -4.72 13.91 -6.88
CA LYS A 38 -4.77 15.30 -6.44
C LYS A 38 -4.91 15.39 -4.92
N ALA A 39 -4.37 16.44 -4.33
CA ALA A 39 -4.56 16.71 -2.91
C ALA A 39 -6.04 16.62 -2.51
N GLY A 40 -6.35 15.87 -1.47
CA GLY A 40 -7.71 15.60 -1.00
C GLY A 40 -8.45 14.48 -1.73
N GLU A 41 -7.91 13.93 -2.81
CA GLU A 41 -8.53 12.82 -3.52
C GLU A 41 -8.54 11.54 -2.67
N ILE A 42 -9.70 10.92 -2.57
CA ILE A 42 -9.89 9.68 -1.82
C ILE A 42 -9.55 8.49 -2.73
N LEU A 43 -8.58 7.67 -2.32
CA LEU A 43 -8.24 6.44 -3.01
C LEU A 43 -9.18 5.30 -2.61
N PHE A 44 -9.44 5.17 -1.31
CA PHE A 44 -10.44 4.25 -0.77
C PHE A 44 -10.94 4.72 0.59
N ARG A 45 -12.10 4.23 0.98
CA ARG A 45 -12.75 4.53 2.25
C ARG A 45 -12.59 3.37 3.23
N GLU A 46 -12.53 3.67 4.52
CA GLU A 46 -12.66 2.69 5.59
C GLU A 46 -13.96 1.88 5.40
N GLY A 47 -13.89 0.56 5.53
CA GLY A 47 -15.00 -0.34 5.26
C GLY A 47 -15.32 -0.57 3.77
N GLY A 48 -14.60 0.09 2.86
CA GLY A 48 -14.78 -0.05 1.42
C GLY A 48 -14.17 -1.33 0.85
N LYS A 49 -14.30 -1.48 -0.47
CA LYS A 49 -13.73 -2.61 -1.21
C LYS A 49 -12.21 -2.59 -1.21
N GLU A 50 -11.63 -3.76 -1.23
CA GLU A 50 -10.19 -4.00 -1.28
C GLU A 50 -9.77 -4.43 -2.69
N ASP A 51 -9.69 -3.46 -3.62
CA ASP A 51 -9.42 -3.74 -5.03
C ASP A 51 -7.92 -3.69 -5.39
N TYR A 52 -7.14 -2.83 -4.71
CA TYR A 52 -5.75 -2.58 -5.06
C TYR A 52 -4.84 -2.51 -3.83
N VAL A 53 -3.60 -2.97 -4.01
CA VAL A 53 -2.45 -2.58 -3.19
C VAL A 53 -1.79 -1.40 -3.87
N TYR A 54 -1.35 -0.41 -3.09
CA TYR A 54 -0.76 0.81 -3.63
C TYR A 54 0.68 1.03 -3.15
N ILE A 55 1.47 1.66 -4.01
CA ILE A 55 2.80 2.17 -3.69
C ILE A 55 2.85 3.65 -4.05
N VAL A 56 3.30 4.49 -3.13
CA VAL A 56 3.51 5.91 -3.41
C VAL A 56 4.77 6.06 -4.26
N ILE A 57 4.67 6.74 -5.39
CA ILE A 57 5.82 7.10 -6.23
C ILE A 57 6.22 8.54 -5.96
N GLU A 58 5.24 9.44 -5.96
CA GLU A 58 5.41 10.86 -5.66
C GLU A 58 4.26 11.32 -4.76
N GLY A 59 4.54 12.30 -3.92
CA GLY A 59 3.54 12.86 -3.03
C GLY A 59 3.44 12.13 -1.70
N ARG A 60 2.29 12.22 -1.06
CA ARG A 60 1.97 11.61 0.24
C ARG A 60 0.53 11.17 0.31
N VAL A 61 0.29 10.04 0.96
CA VAL A 61 -1.05 9.52 1.18
C VAL A 61 -1.28 9.32 2.67
N GLY A 62 -2.33 9.93 3.20
CA GLY A 62 -2.73 9.79 4.59
C GLY A 62 -3.65 8.59 4.77
N LEU A 63 -3.37 7.79 5.79
CA LEU A 63 -4.23 6.70 6.24
C LEU A 63 -4.94 7.12 7.52
N ASP A 64 -6.27 7.14 7.49
CA ASP A 64 -7.11 7.63 8.57
C ASP A 64 -8.11 6.55 9.02
N ILE A 65 -8.37 6.52 10.34
CA ILE A 65 -9.48 5.75 10.91
C ILE A 65 -10.48 6.71 11.55
N PHE A 66 -11.74 6.31 11.59
CA PHE A 66 -12.77 7.04 12.29
C PHE A 66 -12.90 6.55 13.73
N ILE A 67 -12.74 7.47 14.67
CA ILE A 67 -12.91 7.20 16.09
C ILE A 67 -14.18 7.94 16.54
N PRO A 68 -15.18 7.24 17.11
CA PRO A 68 -16.36 7.88 17.68
C PRO A 68 -15.94 8.98 18.67
N HIS A 69 -16.60 10.13 18.60
CA HIS A 69 -16.34 11.33 19.40
C HIS A 69 -15.04 12.11 19.10
N ARG A 70 -14.17 11.59 18.22
CA ARG A 70 -12.93 12.28 17.78
C ARG A 70 -12.91 12.59 16.27
N GLY A 71 -13.67 11.86 15.47
CA GLY A 71 -13.68 11.97 14.02
C GLY A 71 -12.52 11.20 13.38
N LYS A 72 -12.05 11.68 12.24
CA LYS A 72 -10.92 11.07 11.51
C LYS A 72 -9.60 11.33 12.22
N VAL A 73 -8.86 10.26 12.48
CA VAL A 73 -7.54 10.30 13.09
C VAL A 73 -6.52 9.72 12.13
N ARG A 74 -5.47 10.49 11.83
CA ARG A 74 -4.34 10.03 11.00
C ARG A 74 -3.54 9.01 11.78
N ILE A 75 -3.49 7.78 11.26
CA ILE A 75 -2.68 6.68 11.84
C ILE A 75 -1.34 6.51 11.16
N TYR A 76 -1.23 6.90 9.89
CA TYR A 76 -0.01 6.81 9.13
C TYR A 76 -0.03 7.75 7.93
N THR A 77 1.13 8.28 7.56
CA THR A 77 1.33 8.99 6.30
C THR A 77 2.30 8.20 5.45
N ALA A 78 1.82 7.66 4.32
CA ALA A 78 2.65 6.97 3.37
C ALA A 78 3.48 7.97 2.55
N GLU A 79 4.78 7.80 2.59
CA GLU A 79 5.78 8.56 1.86
C GLU A 79 6.18 7.83 0.55
N PRO A 80 6.95 8.46 -0.36
CA PRO A 80 7.47 7.77 -1.54
C PRO A 80 8.15 6.44 -1.21
N LEU A 81 7.84 5.40 -1.99
CA LEU A 81 8.21 4.00 -1.86
C LEU A 81 7.47 3.22 -0.77
N ASP A 82 6.63 3.86 0.02
CA ASP A 82 5.78 3.16 0.98
C ASP A 82 4.63 2.42 0.28
N VAL A 83 4.36 1.21 0.78
CA VAL A 83 3.22 0.38 0.38
C VAL A 83 2.07 0.59 1.36
N PHE A 84 0.85 0.69 0.85
CA PHE A 84 -0.36 0.75 1.66
C PHE A 84 -1.51 -0.02 0.99
N GLY A 85 -2.55 -0.31 1.75
CA GLY A 85 -3.68 -1.09 1.25
C GLY A 85 -3.41 -2.58 1.09
N TRP A 86 -2.40 -3.13 1.78
CA TRP A 86 -2.03 -4.56 1.71
C TRP A 86 -3.06 -5.52 2.29
N SER A 87 -4.02 -5.04 3.08
CA SER A 87 -5.11 -5.88 3.60
C SER A 87 -5.90 -6.58 2.49
N SER A 88 -5.92 -6.00 1.31
CA SER A 88 -6.57 -6.56 0.12
C SER A 88 -5.97 -7.88 -0.35
N VAL A 89 -4.73 -8.21 0.01
CA VAL A 89 -4.06 -9.48 -0.34
C VAL A 89 -4.00 -10.46 0.83
N THR A 90 -4.49 -10.08 2.00
CA THR A 90 -4.56 -10.96 3.16
C THR A 90 -5.93 -11.63 3.27
N PRO A 91 -6.01 -12.93 3.54
CA PRO A 91 -7.30 -13.64 3.61
C PRO A 91 -8.14 -13.29 4.84
N SER A 92 -7.57 -12.59 5.82
CA SER A 92 -8.22 -12.27 7.09
C SER A 92 -9.13 -11.04 7.04
N SER A 93 -9.03 -10.22 6.02
CA SER A 93 -9.84 -9.02 5.86
C SER A 93 -10.61 -9.04 4.55
N HIS A 94 -11.86 -8.61 4.61
CA HIS A 94 -12.72 -8.42 3.44
C HIS A 94 -13.08 -6.95 3.20
N GLN A 95 -12.62 -6.08 4.09
CA GLN A 95 -12.89 -4.65 4.04
C GLN A 95 -11.66 -3.84 4.43
N ARG A 96 -11.58 -2.62 3.92
CA ARG A 96 -10.56 -1.66 4.31
C ARG A 96 -10.64 -1.32 5.80
N THR A 97 -9.54 -1.48 6.51
CA THR A 97 -9.43 -1.17 7.94
C THR A 97 -9.13 0.30 8.21
N ALA A 98 -8.76 1.04 7.18
CA ALA A 98 -8.53 2.49 7.20
C ALA A 98 -8.99 3.10 5.88
N GLY A 99 -9.20 4.41 5.85
CA GLY A 99 -9.34 5.18 4.63
C GLY A 99 -7.99 5.70 4.15
N ALA A 100 -7.87 5.98 2.85
CA ALA A 100 -6.68 6.58 2.25
C ALA A 100 -7.05 7.77 1.37
N ALA A 101 -6.36 8.89 1.58
CA ALA A 101 -6.52 10.09 0.77
C ALA A 101 -5.17 10.76 0.50
N ALA A 102 -5.01 11.32 -0.70
CA ALA A 102 -3.82 12.09 -1.03
C ALA A 102 -3.72 13.34 -0.16
N VAL A 103 -2.59 13.56 0.46
CA VAL A 103 -2.30 14.77 1.25
C VAL A 103 -1.87 15.91 0.33
N ILE A 104 -1.08 15.59 -0.66
CA ILE A 104 -0.60 16.49 -1.72
C ILE A 104 -0.75 15.80 -3.07
N ASP A 105 -0.66 16.56 -4.15
CA ASP A 105 -0.62 16.01 -5.50
C ASP A 105 0.52 15.01 -5.64
N GLY A 106 0.30 13.93 -6.37
CA GLY A 106 1.31 12.91 -6.55
C GLY A 106 0.94 11.83 -7.55
N VAL A 107 1.71 10.75 -7.50
CA VAL A 107 1.54 9.55 -8.33
C VAL A 107 1.64 8.32 -7.45
N VAL A 108 0.73 7.38 -7.67
CA VAL A 108 0.75 6.06 -7.04
C VAL A 108 0.73 4.96 -8.10
N VAL A 109 1.30 3.82 -7.76
CA VAL A 109 1.08 2.57 -8.49
C VAL A 109 -0.03 1.80 -7.78
N GLY A 110 -1.05 1.41 -8.52
CA GLY A 110 -2.07 0.47 -8.06
C GLY A 110 -1.80 -0.91 -8.64
N ILE A 111 -1.79 -1.93 -7.77
CA ILE A 111 -1.63 -3.34 -8.16
C ILE A 111 -2.95 -4.05 -7.87
N ASP A 112 -3.53 -4.68 -8.89
CA ASP A 112 -4.78 -5.42 -8.77
C ASP A 112 -4.63 -6.57 -7.77
N SER A 113 -5.36 -6.49 -6.66
CA SER A 113 -5.22 -7.42 -5.54
C SER A 113 -5.70 -8.83 -5.86
N ALA A 114 -6.76 -8.95 -6.68
CA ALA A 114 -7.26 -10.26 -7.08
C ALA A 114 -6.25 -10.97 -7.98
N LYS A 115 -5.73 -10.27 -8.99
CA LYS A 115 -4.68 -10.82 -9.88
C LYS A 115 -3.41 -11.15 -9.10
N LEU A 116 -3.03 -10.31 -8.12
CA LEU A 116 -1.86 -10.57 -7.29
C LEU A 116 -2.03 -11.84 -6.47
N ARG A 117 -3.19 -12.04 -5.81
CA ARG A 117 -3.49 -13.27 -5.08
C ARG A 117 -3.45 -14.49 -5.99
N ASP A 118 -4.14 -14.42 -7.13
CA ASP A 118 -4.21 -15.53 -8.08
C ASP A 118 -2.81 -15.90 -8.62
N THR A 119 -1.97 -14.92 -8.90
CA THR A 119 -0.59 -15.14 -9.35
C THR A 119 0.26 -15.78 -8.26
N CYS A 120 0.11 -15.33 -7.00
CA CYS A 120 0.81 -15.94 -5.86
C CYS A 120 0.42 -17.42 -5.65
N GLU A 121 -0.85 -17.76 -5.87
CA GLU A 121 -1.33 -19.14 -5.76
C GLU A 121 -0.87 -20.01 -6.92
N ALA A 122 -0.77 -19.46 -8.12
CA ALA A 122 -0.33 -20.17 -9.31
C ALA A 122 1.19 -20.35 -9.41
N ASP A 123 1.96 -19.40 -8.87
CA ASP A 123 3.42 -19.37 -8.86
C ASP A 123 3.93 -19.14 -7.43
N HIS A 124 4.30 -20.22 -6.75
CA HIS A 124 4.68 -20.17 -5.34
C HIS A 124 6.03 -19.45 -5.12
N ASP A 125 6.93 -19.49 -6.08
CA ASP A 125 8.20 -18.72 -5.98
C ASP A 125 7.94 -17.21 -6.01
N PHE A 126 7.08 -16.77 -6.91
CA PHE A 126 6.58 -15.39 -6.94
C PHE A 126 5.84 -15.04 -5.66
N GLY A 127 4.89 -15.89 -5.24
CA GLY A 127 4.09 -15.71 -4.02
C GLY A 127 4.96 -15.61 -2.77
N TYR A 128 5.98 -16.44 -2.64
CA TYR A 128 6.91 -16.38 -1.51
C TYR A 128 7.64 -15.03 -1.43
N ILE A 129 8.15 -14.53 -2.55
CA ILE A 129 8.83 -13.23 -2.60
C ILE A 129 7.86 -12.10 -2.21
N VAL A 130 6.66 -12.09 -2.79
CA VAL A 130 5.65 -11.07 -2.50
C VAL A 130 5.24 -11.09 -1.03
N MET A 131 4.91 -12.26 -0.49
CA MET A 131 4.48 -12.40 0.91
C MET A 131 5.58 -12.05 1.89
N ARG A 132 6.83 -12.42 1.60
CA ARG A 132 7.99 -12.03 2.42
C ARG A 132 8.16 -10.52 2.48
N ARG A 133 7.99 -9.84 1.35
CA ARG A 133 8.07 -8.37 1.29
C ARG A 133 6.94 -7.71 2.06
N LEU A 134 5.72 -8.19 1.87
CA LEU A 134 4.56 -7.69 2.62
C LEU A 134 4.71 -7.92 4.12
N LEU A 135 5.23 -9.07 4.53
CA LEU A 135 5.49 -9.35 5.95
C LEU A 135 6.48 -8.34 6.56
N ASN A 136 7.54 -7.99 5.85
CA ASN A 136 8.49 -6.96 6.30
C ASN A 136 7.81 -5.60 6.47
N ILE A 137 6.94 -5.21 5.54
CA ILE A 137 6.17 -3.96 5.61
C ILE A 137 5.24 -3.97 6.82
N VAL A 138 4.46 -5.03 6.99
CA VAL A 138 3.53 -5.17 8.12
C VAL A 138 4.26 -5.16 9.46
N SER A 139 5.41 -5.83 9.55
CA SER A 139 6.26 -5.82 10.76
C SER A 139 6.74 -4.41 11.10
N SER A 140 7.18 -3.65 10.11
CA SER A 140 7.58 -2.24 10.29
C SER A 140 6.42 -1.37 10.75
N ARG A 141 5.24 -1.55 10.17
CA ARG A 141 4.03 -0.82 10.58
C ARG A 141 3.61 -1.16 12.00
N LEU A 142 3.72 -2.42 12.39
CA LEU A 142 3.43 -2.85 13.75
C LEU A 142 4.37 -2.18 14.76
N LEU A 143 5.67 -2.07 14.42
CA LEU A 143 6.63 -1.35 15.25
C LEU A 143 6.25 0.13 15.41
N VAL A 144 5.94 0.81 14.31
CA VAL A 144 5.50 2.22 14.35
C VAL A 144 4.26 2.38 15.22
N SER A 145 3.26 1.49 15.08
CA SER A 145 2.04 1.52 15.89
C SER A 145 2.32 1.33 17.38
N ARG A 146 3.27 0.45 17.72
CA ARG A 146 3.69 0.25 19.12
C ARG A 146 4.37 1.48 19.69
N LEU A 147 5.23 2.16 18.93
CA LEU A 147 5.89 3.39 19.37
C LEU A 147 4.88 4.51 19.59
N GLN A 148 3.91 4.67 18.71
CA GLN A 148 2.81 5.64 18.88
C GLN A 148 1.99 5.34 20.15
N LEU A 149 1.76 4.07 20.44
CA LEU A 149 1.04 3.66 21.66
C LEU A 149 1.84 4.00 22.93
N ILE A 150 3.15 3.77 22.92
CA ILE A 150 4.05 4.15 24.03
C ILE A 150 4.00 5.65 24.26
N ASP A 151 4.12 6.47 23.21
CA ASP A 151 4.05 7.93 23.31
C ASP A 151 2.75 8.41 23.97
N MET A 152 1.62 7.73 23.71
CA MET A 152 0.34 8.05 24.33
C MET A 152 0.33 7.79 25.83
N PHE A 153 1.08 6.81 26.32
CA PHE A 153 1.19 6.51 27.75
C PHE A 153 2.22 7.36 28.47
N GLU A 154 3.25 7.83 27.76
CA GLU A 154 4.32 8.66 28.34
C GLU A 154 3.97 10.15 28.38
N SER A 155 3.02 10.61 27.55
CA SER A 155 2.57 12.00 27.58
C SER A 155 1.74 12.25 28.84
N PRO A 156 2.17 13.12 29.77
CA PRO A 156 1.33 13.50 30.90
C PRO A 156 0.04 14.12 30.34
N GLU A 157 -1.09 13.71 30.88
CA GLU A 157 -2.37 14.38 30.60
C GLU A 157 -2.20 15.88 30.85
N ALA A 158 -2.34 16.66 29.80
CA ALA A 158 -2.42 18.12 29.89
C ALA A 158 -3.83 18.53 30.30
#